data_cd4c5f17549d07ac0dc9daa4d7cba52c
#
_entry.id   cd4c5f17549d07ac0dc9daa4d7cba52c
#
_cell.length_a   1.000
_cell.length_b   1.000
_cell.length_c   1.000
_cell.angle_alpha   90.00
_cell.angle_beta   90.00
_cell.angle_gamma   90.00
#
_symmetry.space_group_name_H-M   'P 1'
#
loop_
_entity.id
_entity.type
_entity.pdbx_description
1 polymer ?
#
loop_
_entity_poly.entity_id
_entity_poly.type
_entity_poly.pdbx_seq_one_letter_code
_entity_poly.pdbx_strand_id
1 'polypeptide(L)'
;MNERRETPTVGVTAGSAFDLSIEQDVFAGLDVTLRPVDVESTDDLIAELADVDAVIDRLLAAPYTTEVIDALTECRIIARCGIGVDALDTDHAAERGMYVVNVPVYCQNEVSEHTLLLILALQRNLPTYDSAMRDGIWAQDVTTPTVHRLDGQRLGLVGFGTIARLVAEKAQAFGMDVVASDPYIDSAEMGEAGVEKRSFEAVLDDSDVVSLHAPLVEETRGTMDAAAFERMKDSAYLVNVARGGLVVEEDLITALREGEIAGAGLDVFAEEPSSQGDSFPPFESPLREFDNVVLTPHVAWFSEEANDERRRTAASDVRRVLEGEVPENPVNDPQ
;
A
#
# COMPACT_ATOMS: atom_id res chain seq x y z
N MET A 1 -27.59 -29.58 10.91
CA MET A 1 -27.97 -29.10 9.57
C MET A 1 -28.65 -27.77 9.82
N ASN A 2 -27.87 -26.67 9.80
CA ASN A 2 -28.43 -25.32 9.82
C ASN A 2 -29.21 -25.14 8.52
N GLU A 3 -30.48 -24.77 8.58
CA GLU A 3 -31.22 -24.31 7.41
C GLU A 3 -30.48 -23.08 6.88
N ARG A 4 -29.82 -23.17 5.71
CA ARG A 4 -29.23 -22.02 5.07
C ARG A 4 -30.28 -20.93 4.89
N ARG A 5 -29.95 -19.71 5.22
CA ARG A 5 -30.84 -18.56 4.96
C ARG A 5 -31.25 -18.58 3.49
N GLU A 6 -32.51 -18.25 3.22
CA GLU A 6 -33.02 -18.20 1.83
C GLU A 6 -32.24 -17.13 0.99
N THR A 7 -31.81 -16.03 1.63
CA THR A 7 -31.07 -14.93 0.98
C THR A 7 -29.72 -14.70 1.68
N PRO A 8 -28.58 -14.89 0.97
CA PRO A 8 -27.25 -14.62 1.53
C PRO A 8 -27.07 -13.16 1.92
N THR A 9 -26.28 -12.92 2.98
CA THR A 9 -25.91 -11.59 3.45
C THR A 9 -24.43 -11.33 3.18
N VAL A 10 -24.12 -10.21 2.53
CA VAL A 10 -22.75 -9.72 2.30
C VAL A 10 -22.50 -8.53 3.20
N GLY A 11 -21.59 -8.67 4.16
CA GLY A 11 -21.09 -7.57 4.96
C GLY A 11 -20.11 -6.73 4.14
N VAL A 12 -20.31 -5.42 4.06
CA VAL A 12 -19.40 -4.51 3.38
C VAL A 12 -18.82 -3.57 4.42
N THR A 13 -17.54 -3.76 4.77
CA THR A 13 -16.85 -2.86 5.67
C THR A 13 -16.51 -1.57 4.89
N ALA A 14 -16.97 -0.48 5.39
CA ALA A 14 -16.70 0.84 4.82
C ALA A 14 -16.73 1.85 5.95
N GLY A 15 -15.92 2.89 5.87
CA GLY A 15 -16.16 4.08 6.69
C GLY A 15 -17.48 4.74 6.27
N SER A 16 -17.86 5.81 6.93
CA SER A 16 -19.15 6.51 6.86
C SER A 16 -19.72 6.87 5.49
N ALA A 17 -18.95 6.80 4.42
CA ALA A 17 -19.43 7.02 3.06
C ALA A 17 -19.94 5.70 2.45
N PHE A 18 -21.10 5.24 2.88
CA PHE A 18 -21.75 4.01 2.42
C PHE A 18 -22.38 4.13 1.02
N ASP A 19 -21.60 4.53 0.02
CA ASP A 19 -22.03 4.28 -1.35
C ASP A 19 -21.80 2.81 -1.70
N LEU A 20 -22.87 2.07 -1.96
CA LEU A 20 -22.88 0.68 -2.38
C LEU A 20 -23.33 0.51 -3.84
N SER A 21 -23.38 1.60 -4.63
CA SER A 21 -23.90 1.56 -6.00
C SER A 21 -23.17 0.57 -6.88
N ILE A 22 -21.84 0.44 -6.71
CA ILE A 22 -21.01 -0.48 -7.48
C ILE A 22 -21.31 -1.93 -7.09
N GLU A 23 -21.36 -2.22 -5.81
CA GLU A 23 -21.70 -3.56 -5.31
C GLU A 23 -23.12 -3.94 -5.72
N GLN A 24 -24.09 -3.01 -5.63
CA GLN A 24 -25.47 -3.24 -6.10
C GLN A 24 -25.53 -3.55 -7.59
N ASP A 25 -24.75 -2.87 -8.42
CA ASP A 25 -24.66 -3.15 -9.86
C ASP A 25 -24.09 -4.55 -10.10
N VAL A 26 -23.02 -4.93 -9.39
CA VAL A 26 -22.38 -6.26 -9.54
C VAL A 26 -23.33 -7.37 -9.11
N PHE A 27 -24.09 -7.19 -8.04
CA PHE A 27 -25.05 -8.19 -7.55
C PHE A 27 -26.42 -8.14 -8.24
N ALA A 28 -26.60 -7.28 -9.26
CA ALA A 28 -27.88 -7.18 -9.96
C ALA A 28 -28.35 -8.56 -10.48
N GLY A 29 -29.60 -8.94 -10.15
CA GLY A 29 -30.18 -10.20 -10.54
C GLY A 29 -29.87 -11.40 -9.61
N LEU A 30 -29.04 -11.22 -8.60
CA LEU A 30 -28.85 -12.19 -7.52
C LEU A 30 -29.65 -11.73 -6.28
N ASP A 31 -30.38 -12.64 -5.65
CA ASP A 31 -31.08 -12.35 -4.40
C ASP A 31 -30.06 -12.35 -3.24
N VAL A 32 -29.60 -11.17 -2.85
CA VAL A 32 -28.57 -10.96 -1.83
C VAL A 32 -28.85 -9.70 -1.03
N THR A 33 -28.57 -9.73 0.27
CA THR A 33 -28.64 -8.56 1.15
C THR A 33 -27.26 -7.96 1.30
N LEU A 34 -27.06 -6.71 0.86
CA LEU A 34 -25.85 -5.95 1.15
C LEU A 34 -26.03 -5.21 2.48
N ARG A 35 -25.16 -5.51 3.44
CA ARG A 35 -25.17 -4.91 4.77
C ARG A 35 -23.91 -4.05 4.96
N PRO A 36 -24.02 -2.71 4.90
CA PRO A 36 -22.90 -1.86 5.28
C PRO A 36 -22.61 -2.04 6.77
N VAL A 37 -21.31 -2.13 7.09
CA VAL A 37 -20.80 -2.39 8.43
C VAL A 37 -19.81 -1.30 8.79
N ASP A 38 -20.10 -0.60 9.87
CA ASP A 38 -19.18 0.36 10.47
C ASP A 38 -18.32 -0.34 11.52
N VAL A 39 -17.01 -0.23 11.40
CA VAL A 39 -16.06 -0.96 12.22
C VAL A 39 -15.11 0.03 12.85
N GLU A 40 -15.13 0.12 14.18
CA GLU A 40 -14.21 0.93 14.97
C GLU A 40 -13.18 0.08 15.74
N SER A 41 -13.43 -1.23 15.86
CA SER A 41 -12.58 -2.15 16.61
C SER A 41 -12.65 -3.58 16.07
N THR A 42 -11.77 -4.46 16.55
CA THR A 42 -11.83 -5.91 16.28
C THR A 42 -13.11 -6.51 16.83
N ASP A 43 -13.61 -6.04 17.99
CA ASP A 43 -14.85 -6.49 18.58
C ASP A 43 -16.07 -6.16 17.69
N ASP A 44 -16.04 -5.00 17.01
CA ASP A 44 -17.08 -4.61 16.06
C ASP A 44 -17.05 -5.50 14.82
N LEU A 45 -15.84 -5.83 14.29
CA LEU A 45 -15.71 -6.82 13.20
C LEU A 45 -16.40 -8.13 13.56
N ILE A 46 -16.13 -8.63 14.75
CA ILE A 46 -16.71 -9.88 15.25
C ILE A 46 -18.24 -9.75 15.37
N ALA A 47 -18.71 -8.69 16.03
CA ALA A 47 -20.13 -8.51 16.32
C ALA A 47 -20.96 -8.31 15.05
N GLU A 48 -20.47 -7.50 14.12
CA GLU A 48 -21.21 -7.08 12.93
C GLU A 48 -21.11 -8.09 11.76
N LEU A 49 -20.06 -8.93 11.74
CA LEU A 49 -19.82 -9.87 10.65
C LEU A 49 -20.07 -11.34 11.03
N ALA A 50 -20.39 -11.66 12.29
CA ALA A 50 -20.51 -13.05 12.77
C ALA A 50 -21.50 -13.92 11.96
N ASP A 51 -22.52 -13.32 11.37
CA ASP A 51 -23.61 -13.99 10.69
C ASP A 51 -23.69 -13.74 9.18
N VAL A 52 -22.64 -13.18 8.56
CA VAL A 52 -22.61 -12.93 7.12
C VAL A 52 -22.13 -14.15 6.33
N ASP A 53 -22.60 -14.30 5.10
CA ASP A 53 -22.18 -15.34 4.16
C ASP A 53 -20.90 -14.96 3.40
N ALA A 54 -20.62 -13.66 3.30
CA ALA A 54 -19.43 -13.11 2.61
C ALA A 54 -19.08 -11.74 3.17
N VAL A 55 -17.80 -11.37 3.05
CA VAL A 55 -17.28 -10.04 3.42
C VAL A 55 -16.63 -9.39 2.21
N ILE A 56 -16.99 -8.13 1.95
CA ILE A 56 -16.21 -7.21 1.10
C ILE A 56 -15.50 -6.24 2.03
N ASP A 57 -14.18 -6.41 2.16
CA ASP A 57 -13.37 -5.59 3.05
C ASP A 57 -12.78 -4.39 2.30
N ARG A 58 -13.24 -3.18 2.65
CA ARG A 58 -12.81 -1.91 2.06
C ARG A 58 -11.89 -1.11 2.98
N LEU A 59 -11.63 -1.59 4.20
CA LEU A 59 -10.76 -0.93 5.17
C LEU A 59 -9.28 -1.11 4.81
N LEU A 60 -8.43 -0.14 5.13
CA LEU A 60 -7.00 -0.23 4.82
C LEU A 60 -6.25 -1.23 5.71
N ALA A 61 -6.65 -1.37 6.97
CA ALA A 61 -5.91 -2.13 7.98
C ALA A 61 -6.80 -2.96 8.93
N ALA A 62 -7.92 -3.55 8.43
CA ALA A 62 -8.75 -4.41 9.27
C ALA A 62 -8.03 -5.72 9.60
N PRO A 63 -7.82 -6.04 10.89
CA PRO A 63 -7.12 -7.26 11.28
C PRO A 63 -8.09 -8.45 11.28
N TYR A 64 -8.04 -9.27 10.23
CA TYR A 64 -8.73 -10.56 10.22
C TYR A 64 -7.83 -11.63 10.84
N THR A 65 -7.68 -11.53 12.16
CA THR A 65 -6.94 -12.51 12.97
C THR A 65 -7.65 -13.84 13.05
N THR A 66 -6.98 -14.88 13.56
CA THR A 66 -7.60 -16.17 13.89
C THR A 66 -8.91 -16.01 14.67
N GLU A 67 -8.97 -15.09 15.66
CA GLU A 67 -10.16 -14.85 16.48
C GLU A 67 -11.33 -14.29 15.65
N VAL A 68 -11.06 -13.32 14.76
CA VAL A 68 -12.09 -12.77 13.86
C VAL A 68 -12.59 -13.84 12.90
N ILE A 69 -11.68 -14.59 12.28
CA ILE A 69 -12.02 -15.66 11.32
C ILE A 69 -12.86 -16.75 12.00
N ASP A 70 -12.53 -17.13 13.24
CA ASP A 70 -13.32 -18.12 14.00
C ASP A 70 -14.74 -17.65 14.31
N ALA A 71 -14.96 -16.36 14.45
CA ALA A 71 -16.28 -15.78 14.68
C ALA A 71 -17.15 -15.75 13.42
N LEU A 72 -16.57 -15.78 12.22
CA LEU A 72 -17.27 -15.75 10.93
C LEU A 72 -17.80 -17.15 10.54
N THR A 73 -18.74 -17.68 11.31
CA THR A 73 -19.14 -19.11 11.25
C THR A 73 -19.83 -19.52 9.95
N GLU A 74 -20.49 -18.62 9.24
CA GLU A 74 -21.24 -18.89 8.00
C GLU A 74 -20.51 -18.31 6.76
N CYS A 75 -19.42 -17.57 6.96
CA CYS A 75 -18.69 -16.86 5.90
C CYS A 75 -17.95 -17.85 4.99
N ARG A 76 -18.05 -17.62 3.69
CA ARG A 76 -17.40 -18.45 2.65
C ARG A 76 -16.27 -17.75 1.94
N ILE A 77 -16.25 -16.40 1.99
CA ILE A 77 -15.25 -15.58 1.31
C ILE A 77 -15.05 -14.25 2.02
N ILE A 78 -13.80 -13.85 2.17
CA ILE A 78 -13.36 -12.50 2.55
C ILE A 78 -12.68 -11.89 1.33
N ALA A 79 -13.31 -10.89 0.72
CA ALA A 79 -12.79 -10.19 -0.45
C ALA A 79 -12.16 -8.87 -0.04
N ARG A 80 -10.83 -8.81 -0.04
CA ARG A 80 -10.05 -7.63 0.24
C ARG A 80 -10.06 -6.68 -0.95
N CYS A 81 -10.57 -5.46 -0.81
CA CYS A 81 -10.49 -4.40 -1.82
C CYS A 81 -9.09 -3.76 -1.82
N GLY A 82 -8.06 -4.52 -2.14
CA GLY A 82 -6.67 -4.07 -2.18
C GLY A 82 -5.72 -5.19 -2.56
N ILE A 83 -4.45 -4.85 -2.83
CA ILE A 83 -3.41 -5.83 -3.19
C ILE A 83 -2.93 -6.60 -1.95
N GLY A 84 -2.64 -5.89 -0.85
CA GLY A 84 -2.06 -6.47 0.34
C GLY A 84 -3.06 -7.25 1.19
N VAL A 85 -2.63 -8.40 1.67
CA VAL A 85 -3.39 -9.27 2.57
C VAL A 85 -2.65 -9.49 3.91
N ASP A 86 -1.71 -8.64 4.21
CA ASP A 86 -0.80 -8.75 5.37
C ASP A 86 -1.54 -8.79 6.72
N ALA A 87 -2.75 -8.23 6.77
CA ALA A 87 -3.60 -8.19 7.96
C ALA A 87 -4.62 -9.36 8.04
N LEU A 88 -4.56 -10.32 7.11
CA LEU A 88 -5.47 -11.46 7.05
C LEU A 88 -4.71 -12.76 7.31
N ASP A 89 -5.19 -13.57 8.25
CA ASP A 89 -4.69 -14.93 8.47
C ASP A 89 -5.25 -15.86 7.38
N THR A 90 -4.61 -15.82 6.21
CA THR A 90 -5.09 -16.55 5.01
C THR A 90 -5.04 -18.06 5.16
N ASP A 91 -4.07 -18.57 5.93
CA ASP A 91 -3.92 -20.01 6.19
C ASP A 91 -5.03 -20.51 7.08
N HIS A 92 -5.32 -19.80 8.18
CA HIS A 92 -6.43 -20.14 9.07
C HIS A 92 -7.79 -20.02 8.37
N ALA A 93 -7.98 -19.03 7.51
CA ALA A 93 -9.20 -18.92 6.69
C ALA A 93 -9.37 -20.13 5.77
N ALA A 94 -8.28 -20.64 5.15
CA ALA A 94 -8.32 -21.86 4.34
C ALA A 94 -8.71 -23.09 5.17
N GLU A 95 -8.14 -23.26 6.38
CA GLU A 95 -8.50 -24.34 7.31
C GLU A 95 -10.00 -24.32 7.70
N ARG A 96 -10.60 -23.12 7.72
CA ARG A 96 -12.03 -22.92 8.00
C ARG A 96 -12.92 -23.06 6.76
N GLY A 97 -12.34 -23.37 5.60
CA GLY A 97 -13.08 -23.51 4.33
C GLY A 97 -13.49 -22.18 3.70
N MET A 98 -12.85 -21.06 4.08
CA MET A 98 -13.12 -19.72 3.56
C MET A 98 -12.10 -19.33 2.50
N TYR A 99 -12.59 -18.84 1.37
CA TYR A 99 -11.72 -18.15 0.41
C TYR A 99 -11.30 -16.78 0.96
N VAL A 100 -10.03 -16.44 0.73
CA VAL A 100 -9.55 -15.06 0.80
C VAL A 100 -9.14 -14.65 -0.60
N VAL A 101 -9.66 -13.53 -1.07
CA VAL A 101 -9.32 -12.95 -2.37
C VAL A 101 -8.80 -11.53 -2.20
N ASN A 102 -7.94 -11.12 -3.11
CA ASN A 102 -7.47 -9.74 -3.21
C ASN A 102 -7.77 -9.16 -4.59
N VAL A 103 -7.40 -7.90 -4.81
CA VAL A 103 -7.44 -7.27 -6.13
C VAL A 103 -6.01 -6.98 -6.57
N PRO A 104 -5.38 -7.89 -7.32
CA PRO A 104 -3.95 -7.81 -7.62
C PRO A 104 -3.59 -6.72 -8.61
N VAL A 105 -4.55 -6.26 -9.43
CA VAL A 105 -4.33 -5.27 -10.49
C VAL A 105 -5.46 -4.25 -10.47
N TYR A 106 -5.19 -3.00 -10.06
CA TYR A 106 -6.15 -1.88 -10.15
C TYR A 106 -5.48 -0.49 -10.02
N CYS A 107 -4.33 -0.38 -9.34
CA CYS A 107 -3.71 0.90 -8.99
C CYS A 107 -2.22 1.02 -9.34
N GLN A 108 -1.71 0.18 -10.25
CA GLN A 108 -0.28 0.16 -10.57
C GLN A 108 0.20 1.49 -11.16
N ASN A 109 -0.64 2.15 -11.97
CA ASN A 109 -0.34 3.46 -12.52
C ASN A 109 -0.33 4.53 -11.43
N GLU A 110 -1.36 4.55 -10.59
CA GLU A 110 -1.53 5.50 -9.49
C GLU A 110 -0.34 5.44 -8.53
N VAL A 111 0.02 4.22 -8.07
CA VAL A 111 1.17 4.05 -7.17
C VAL A 111 2.48 4.45 -7.82
N SER A 112 2.68 4.13 -9.10
CA SER A 112 3.90 4.55 -9.82
C SER A 112 3.96 6.07 -10.03
N GLU A 113 2.84 6.73 -10.27
CA GLU A 113 2.71 8.18 -10.40
C GLU A 113 2.95 8.88 -9.06
N HIS A 114 2.37 8.32 -7.98
CA HIS A 114 2.58 8.85 -6.64
C HIS A 114 4.04 8.70 -6.18
N THR A 115 4.70 7.59 -6.55
CA THR A 115 6.15 7.41 -6.33
C THR A 115 6.94 8.55 -6.99
N LEU A 116 6.67 8.83 -8.27
CA LEU A 116 7.31 9.93 -9.00
C LEU A 116 6.96 11.29 -8.39
N LEU A 117 5.71 11.49 -7.94
CA LEU A 117 5.30 12.71 -7.26
C LEU A 117 6.16 12.96 -6.01
N LEU A 118 6.34 11.95 -5.16
CA LEU A 118 7.18 12.06 -3.96
C LEU A 118 8.64 12.34 -4.31
N ILE A 119 9.21 11.62 -5.30
CA ILE A 119 10.57 11.87 -5.81
C ILE A 119 10.70 13.32 -6.27
N LEU A 120 9.79 13.81 -7.11
CA LEU A 120 9.84 15.16 -7.66
C LEU A 120 9.63 16.23 -6.58
N ALA A 121 8.72 16.00 -5.63
CA ALA A 121 8.47 16.92 -4.53
C ALA A 121 9.72 17.11 -3.65
N LEU A 122 10.40 16.01 -3.31
CA LEU A 122 11.66 16.03 -2.56
C LEU A 122 12.78 16.69 -3.34
N GLN A 123 13.07 16.21 -4.55
CA GLN A 123 14.16 16.67 -5.40
C GLN A 123 14.03 18.15 -5.81
N ARG A 124 12.82 18.70 -5.78
CA ARG A 124 12.54 20.10 -6.10
C ARG A 124 12.20 20.93 -4.87
N ASN A 125 12.29 20.37 -3.66
CA ASN A 125 11.95 21.01 -2.38
C ASN A 125 10.57 21.69 -2.42
N LEU A 126 9.59 21.09 -3.11
CA LEU A 126 8.28 21.70 -3.35
C LEU A 126 7.55 22.10 -2.06
N PRO A 127 7.47 21.25 -1.01
CA PRO A 127 6.78 21.61 0.22
C PRO A 127 7.38 22.84 0.90
N THR A 128 8.71 22.93 0.97
CA THR A 128 9.41 24.07 1.58
C THR A 128 9.17 25.37 0.80
N TYR A 129 9.21 25.33 -0.53
CA TYR A 129 8.92 26.51 -1.34
C TYR A 129 7.45 26.93 -1.24
N ASP A 130 6.49 25.98 -1.25
CA ASP A 130 5.07 26.31 -1.09
C ASP A 130 4.79 26.94 0.28
N SER A 131 5.36 26.37 1.36
CA SER A 131 5.24 26.91 2.71
C SER A 131 5.80 28.34 2.79
N ALA A 132 7.03 28.57 2.30
CA ALA A 132 7.65 29.90 2.29
C ALA A 132 6.79 30.93 1.54
N MET A 133 6.24 30.55 0.37
CA MET A 133 5.36 31.42 -0.40
C MET A 133 4.07 31.77 0.33
N ARG A 134 3.48 30.82 1.07
CA ARG A 134 2.29 31.06 1.89
C ARG A 134 2.58 32.00 3.07
N ASP A 135 3.81 31.95 3.60
CA ASP A 135 4.30 32.88 4.62
C ASP A 135 4.75 34.23 4.08
N GLY A 136 4.58 34.45 2.76
CA GLY A 136 4.93 35.73 2.10
C GLY A 136 6.42 35.88 1.78
N ILE A 137 7.20 34.84 1.86
CA ILE A 137 8.65 34.83 1.58
C ILE A 137 8.89 34.53 0.11
N TRP A 138 9.46 35.49 -0.62
CA TRP A 138 9.88 35.33 -2.00
C TRP A 138 11.39 35.21 -2.06
N ALA A 139 11.93 33.99 -1.88
CA ALA A 139 13.35 33.71 -1.93
C ALA A 139 13.61 32.31 -2.46
N GLN A 140 14.71 32.16 -3.23
CA GLN A 140 15.12 30.87 -3.78
C GLN A 140 16.08 30.08 -2.87
N ASP A 141 16.62 30.73 -1.86
CA ASP A 141 17.64 30.23 -0.92
C ASP A 141 17.06 29.85 0.46
N VAL A 142 15.72 29.65 0.53
CA VAL A 142 15.03 29.18 1.74
C VAL A 142 15.19 27.66 1.96
N THR A 143 15.78 26.94 1.01
CA THR A 143 15.81 25.47 1.05
C THR A 143 17.17 24.92 1.43
N THR A 144 17.15 23.91 2.25
CA THR A 144 18.19 22.91 2.49
C THR A 144 17.46 21.56 2.52
N PRO A 145 17.86 20.55 1.77
CA PRO A 145 19.13 20.38 1.05
C PRO A 145 19.19 21.10 -0.31
N THR A 146 20.38 21.02 -0.96
CA THR A 146 20.61 21.63 -2.27
C THR A 146 19.78 20.97 -3.37
N VAL A 147 19.13 21.76 -4.22
CA VAL A 147 18.37 21.25 -5.37
C VAL A 147 19.30 20.88 -6.51
N HIS A 148 19.27 19.64 -6.94
CA HIS A 148 20.04 19.12 -8.06
C HIS A 148 19.17 18.89 -9.30
N ARG A 149 19.80 18.72 -10.47
CA ARG A 149 19.14 18.33 -11.71
C ARG A 149 18.81 16.83 -11.63
N LEU A 150 17.60 16.41 -12.06
CA LEU A 150 17.22 15.01 -12.11
C LEU A 150 17.98 14.18 -13.15
N ASP A 151 18.19 14.78 -14.34
CA ASP A 151 18.89 14.13 -15.44
C ASP A 151 20.29 13.67 -15.01
N GLY A 152 20.56 12.38 -15.15
CA GLY A 152 21.79 11.73 -14.71
C GLY A 152 21.83 11.33 -13.22
N GLN A 153 20.78 11.62 -12.41
CA GLN A 153 20.67 11.04 -11.08
C GLN A 153 20.27 9.56 -11.16
N ARG A 154 20.66 8.80 -10.15
CA ARG A 154 20.37 7.37 -10.06
C ARG A 154 19.20 7.09 -9.14
N LEU A 155 18.18 6.38 -9.69
CA LEU A 155 17.09 5.79 -8.93
C LEU A 155 17.38 4.31 -8.66
N GLY A 156 17.45 3.94 -7.39
CA GLY A 156 17.58 2.57 -6.93
C GLY A 156 16.23 2.02 -6.52
N LEU A 157 15.82 0.89 -7.10
CA LEU A 157 14.56 0.21 -6.78
C LEU A 157 14.85 -1.03 -5.94
N VAL A 158 14.21 -1.15 -4.79
CA VAL A 158 14.22 -2.34 -3.95
C VAL A 158 12.94 -3.13 -4.20
N GLY A 159 13.05 -4.26 -4.92
CA GLY A 159 11.96 -4.97 -5.59
C GLY A 159 11.76 -4.48 -7.03
N PHE A 160 11.49 -5.41 -7.96
CA PHE A 160 11.30 -5.11 -9.38
C PHE A 160 10.07 -5.79 -9.98
N GLY A 161 8.94 -5.67 -9.26
CA GLY A 161 7.62 -6.10 -9.70
C GLY A 161 6.96 -5.12 -10.69
N THR A 162 5.66 -5.29 -10.93
CA THR A 162 4.89 -4.50 -11.91
C THR A 162 4.96 -3.00 -11.64
N ILE A 163 4.77 -2.56 -10.40
CA ILE A 163 4.82 -1.13 -10.04
C ILE A 163 6.23 -0.56 -10.25
N ALA A 164 7.26 -1.27 -9.79
CA ALA A 164 8.65 -0.82 -9.96
C ALA A 164 9.04 -0.66 -11.43
N ARG A 165 8.55 -1.51 -12.32
CA ARG A 165 8.77 -1.40 -13.78
C ARG A 165 8.14 -0.13 -14.35
N LEU A 166 6.91 0.21 -13.94
CA LEU A 166 6.25 1.47 -14.33
C LEU A 166 6.97 2.70 -13.77
N VAL A 167 7.50 2.61 -12.54
CA VAL A 167 8.34 3.66 -11.95
C VAL A 167 9.62 3.83 -12.75
N ALA A 168 10.30 2.73 -13.12
CA ALA A 168 11.51 2.76 -13.93
C ALA A 168 11.28 3.44 -15.28
N GLU A 169 10.22 3.04 -16.01
CA GLU A 169 9.84 3.65 -17.30
C GLU A 169 9.62 5.16 -17.16
N LYS A 170 8.85 5.58 -16.16
CA LYS A 170 8.55 7.00 -15.92
C LYS A 170 9.81 7.77 -15.51
N ALA A 171 10.66 7.22 -14.62
CA ALA A 171 11.89 7.86 -14.16
C ALA A 171 12.92 8.04 -15.30
N GLN A 172 13.05 7.04 -16.18
CA GLN A 172 13.89 7.12 -17.37
C GLN A 172 13.46 8.25 -18.32
N ALA A 173 12.14 8.53 -18.42
CA ALA A 173 11.63 9.66 -19.20
C ALA A 173 12.06 11.03 -18.62
N PHE A 174 12.42 11.09 -17.34
CA PHE A 174 13.04 12.26 -16.70
C PHE A 174 14.57 12.28 -16.78
N GLY A 175 15.19 11.31 -17.50
CA GLY A 175 16.64 11.22 -17.66
C GLY A 175 17.37 10.60 -16.46
N MET A 176 16.67 9.89 -15.57
CA MET A 176 17.30 9.18 -14.45
C MET A 176 17.90 7.85 -14.92
N ASP A 177 19.07 7.48 -14.37
CA ASP A 177 19.62 6.14 -14.47
C ASP A 177 18.93 5.22 -13.45
N VAL A 178 18.37 4.08 -13.90
CA VAL A 178 17.65 3.19 -12.99
C VAL A 178 18.40 1.89 -12.75
N VAL A 179 18.59 1.55 -11.49
CA VAL A 179 19.13 0.27 -11.03
C VAL A 179 18.13 -0.41 -10.11
N ALA A 180 18.16 -1.74 -10.01
CA ALA A 180 17.23 -2.46 -9.14
C ALA A 180 17.89 -3.66 -8.45
N SER A 181 17.40 -3.96 -7.24
CA SER A 181 17.69 -5.18 -6.51
C SER A 181 16.40 -5.99 -6.33
N ASP A 182 16.39 -7.21 -6.86
CA ASP A 182 15.34 -8.20 -6.67
C ASP A 182 15.96 -9.58 -6.74
N PRO A 183 15.76 -10.46 -5.73
CA PRO A 183 16.36 -11.80 -5.73
C PRO A 183 15.74 -12.74 -6.76
N TYR A 184 14.49 -12.46 -7.20
CA TYR A 184 13.71 -13.37 -8.05
C TYR A 184 13.76 -13.01 -9.54
N ILE A 185 14.09 -11.76 -9.87
CA ILE A 185 14.13 -11.27 -11.26
C ILE A 185 15.57 -11.30 -11.75
N ASP A 186 15.82 -11.89 -12.90
CA ASP A 186 17.18 -11.99 -13.44
C ASP A 186 17.64 -10.70 -14.16
N SER A 187 18.93 -10.62 -14.46
CA SER A 187 19.54 -9.45 -15.07
C SER A 187 19.10 -9.22 -16.54
N ALA A 188 18.72 -10.29 -17.25
CA ALA A 188 18.27 -10.18 -18.62
C ALA A 188 16.88 -9.54 -18.67
N GLU A 189 15.97 -9.98 -17.79
CA GLU A 189 14.63 -9.43 -17.66
C GLU A 189 14.64 -7.96 -17.20
N MET A 190 15.51 -7.58 -16.25
CA MET A 190 15.70 -6.17 -15.87
C MET A 190 16.27 -5.35 -17.04
N GLY A 191 17.21 -5.94 -17.79
CA GLY A 191 17.85 -5.30 -18.95
C GLY A 191 16.85 -4.99 -20.09
N GLU A 192 15.81 -5.79 -20.27
CA GLU A 192 14.72 -5.51 -21.23
C GLU A 192 13.97 -4.20 -20.89
N ALA A 193 13.89 -3.85 -19.62
CA ALA A 193 13.32 -2.58 -19.16
C ALA A 193 14.36 -1.43 -19.08
N GLY A 194 15.58 -1.65 -19.55
CA GLY A 194 16.66 -0.67 -19.45
C GLY A 194 17.19 -0.44 -18.03
N VAL A 195 17.00 -1.43 -17.13
CA VAL A 195 17.37 -1.36 -15.72
C VAL A 195 18.55 -2.30 -15.45
N GLU A 196 19.57 -1.81 -14.74
CA GLU A 196 20.73 -2.62 -14.35
C GLU A 196 20.43 -3.34 -13.02
N LYS A 197 20.56 -4.69 -13.01
CA LYS A 197 20.47 -5.46 -11.77
C LYS A 197 21.70 -5.22 -10.88
N ARG A 198 21.47 -4.89 -9.61
CA ARG A 198 22.49 -4.70 -8.58
C ARG A 198 22.17 -5.51 -7.31
N SER A 199 23.14 -5.68 -6.41
CA SER A 199 22.84 -6.15 -5.05
C SER A 199 22.11 -5.05 -4.27
N PHE A 200 21.45 -5.43 -3.18
CA PHE A 200 20.77 -4.47 -2.30
C PHE A 200 21.74 -3.40 -1.79
N GLU A 201 22.90 -3.81 -1.32
CA GLU A 201 23.94 -2.93 -0.81
C GLU A 201 24.41 -1.94 -1.90
N ALA A 202 24.62 -2.41 -3.13
CA ALA A 202 25.06 -1.54 -4.23
C ALA A 202 23.95 -0.56 -4.67
N VAL A 203 22.67 -0.93 -4.51
CA VAL A 203 21.54 0.00 -4.70
C VAL A 203 21.61 1.12 -3.68
N LEU A 204 21.87 0.82 -2.40
CA LEU A 204 21.98 1.82 -1.34
C LEU A 204 23.20 2.74 -1.55
N ASP A 205 24.38 2.15 -1.83
CA ASP A 205 25.64 2.89 -1.96
C ASP A 205 25.64 3.89 -3.12
N ASP A 206 24.99 3.54 -4.23
CA ASP A 206 25.15 4.23 -5.51
C ASP A 206 23.98 5.18 -5.86
N SER A 207 22.81 5.06 -5.18
CA SER A 207 21.59 5.76 -5.59
C SER A 207 21.48 7.17 -4.99
N ASP A 208 20.88 8.08 -5.75
CA ASP A 208 20.50 9.43 -5.29
C ASP A 208 19.07 9.43 -4.74
N VAL A 209 18.27 8.45 -5.15
CA VAL A 209 16.96 8.13 -4.58
C VAL A 209 16.84 6.62 -4.44
N VAL A 210 16.42 6.13 -3.29
CA VAL A 210 16.06 4.72 -3.06
C VAL A 210 14.55 4.62 -2.90
N SER A 211 13.89 3.78 -3.71
CA SER A 211 12.45 3.58 -3.65
C SER A 211 12.10 2.11 -3.39
N LEU A 212 11.22 1.90 -2.41
CA LEU A 212 10.86 0.55 -1.94
C LEU A 212 9.60 0.05 -2.66
N HIS A 213 9.70 -1.15 -3.24
CA HIS A 213 8.64 -1.83 -3.99
C HIS A 213 8.56 -3.32 -3.68
N ALA A 214 9.22 -3.77 -2.60
CA ALA A 214 9.16 -5.14 -2.12
C ALA A 214 7.87 -5.40 -1.31
N PRO A 215 7.34 -6.63 -1.31
CA PRO A 215 6.28 -7.02 -0.36
C PRO A 215 6.83 -7.06 1.06
N LEU A 216 5.95 -6.95 2.05
CA LEU A 216 6.29 -7.14 3.45
C LEU A 216 6.15 -8.63 3.81
N VAL A 217 7.27 -9.30 3.93
CA VAL A 217 7.41 -10.69 4.39
C VAL A 217 8.48 -10.74 5.48
N GLU A 218 8.69 -11.89 6.12
CA GLU A 218 9.68 -12.02 7.19
C GLU A 218 11.09 -11.57 6.75
N GLU A 219 11.47 -11.93 5.52
CA GLU A 219 12.79 -11.62 4.95
C GLU A 219 12.98 -10.14 4.59
N THR A 220 11.90 -9.41 4.36
CA THR A 220 11.96 -7.99 3.97
C THR A 220 11.61 -7.03 5.10
N ARG A 221 11.07 -7.54 6.20
CA ARG A 221 10.74 -6.73 7.38
C ARG A 221 11.97 -6.03 7.94
N GLY A 222 11.88 -4.70 8.08
CA GLY A 222 12.96 -3.88 8.61
C GLY A 222 14.24 -3.91 7.77
N THR A 223 14.11 -4.17 6.45
CA THR A 223 15.27 -4.19 5.55
C THR A 223 15.97 -2.83 5.45
N MET A 224 15.24 -1.73 5.73
CA MET A 224 15.79 -0.39 5.89
C MET A 224 15.97 -0.10 7.37
N ASP A 225 17.07 -0.57 7.92
CA ASP A 225 17.56 -0.36 9.28
C ASP A 225 18.70 0.68 9.32
N ALA A 226 19.27 0.91 10.51
CA ALA A 226 20.38 1.85 10.70
C ALA A 226 21.57 1.54 9.75
N ALA A 227 21.91 0.26 9.58
CA ALA A 227 23.01 -0.12 8.70
C ALA A 227 22.71 0.15 7.21
N ALA A 228 21.46 0.06 6.82
CA ALA A 228 21.01 0.43 5.48
C ALA A 228 21.10 1.95 5.26
N PHE A 229 20.70 2.76 6.25
CA PHE A 229 20.81 4.22 6.17
C PHE A 229 22.27 4.70 6.14
N GLU A 230 23.17 4.13 6.96
CA GLU A 230 24.60 4.41 6.93
C GLU A 230 25.26 4.15 5.57
N ARG A 231 24.67 3.29 4.73
CA ARG A 231 25.16 3.01 3.37
C ARG A 231 24.65 3.99 2.34
N MET A 232 23.54 4.64 2.57
CA MET A 232 23.00 5.62 1.64
C MET A 232 23.90 6.85 1.59
N LYS A 233 23.84 7.59 0.48
CA LYS A 233 24.51 8.89 0.39
C LYS A 233 23.83 9.88 1.34
N ASP A 234 24.58 10.77 1.95
CA ASP A 234 24.03 11.88 2.77
C ASP A 234 23.12 12.82 1.96
N SER A 235 23.27 12.84 0.65
CA SER A 235 22.42 13.56 -0.30
C SER A 235 21.24 12.76 -0.84
N ALA A 236 21.10 11.47 -0.47
CA ALA A 236 20.07 10.60 -1.01
C ALA A 236 18.71 10.78 -0.32
N TYR A 237 17.65 10.43 -1.02
CA TYR A 237 16.27 10.39 -0.50
C TYR A 237 15.75 8.95 -0.44
N LEU A 238 14.98 8.64 0.60
CA LEU A 238 14.19 7.42 0.67
C LEU A 238 12.75 7.69 0.20
N VAL A 239 12.16 6.79 -0.60
CA VAL A 239 10.72 6.80 -0.92
C VAL A 239 10.11 5.44 -0.59
N ASN A 240 9.03 5.46 0.19
CA ASN A 240 8.29 4.25 0.53
C ASN A 240 6.79 4.41 0.25
N VAL A 241 6.32 3.70 -0.76
CA VAL A 241 4.90 3.56 -1.15
C VAL A 241 4.43 2.10 -1.09
N ALA A 242 5.28 1.21 -0.53
CA ALA A 242 5.00 -0.21 -0.47
C ALA A 242 4.37 -0.62 0.86
N ARG A 243 5.18 -0.76 1.92
CA ARG A 243 4.73 -1.10 3.28
C ARG A 243 5.60 -0.41 4.32
N GLY A 244 4.97 0.12 5.38
CA GLY A 244 5.71 0.77 6.48
C GLY A 244 6.70 -0.15 7.17
N GLY A 245 6.33 -1.40 7.38
CA GLY A 245 7.17 -2.40 8.05
C GLY A 245 8.47 -2.80 7.31
N LEU A 246 8.72 -2.29 6.09
CA LEU A 246 10.03 -2.42 5.41
C LEU A 246 11.08 -1.51 6.05
N VAL A 247 10.67 -0.48 6.77
CA VAL A 247 11.53 0.54 7.37
C VAL A 247 11.46 0.41 8.90
N VAL A 248 12.61 0.40 9.55
CA VAL A 248 12.70 0.61 11.00
C VAL A 248 12.55 2.12 11.25
N GLU A 249 11.35 2.56 11.64
CA GLU A 249 11.00 3.98 11.69
C GLU A 249 11.90 4.77 12.67
N GLU A 250 12.30 4.17 13.80
CA GLU A 250 13.23 4.79 14.75
C GLU A 250 14.62 5.08 14.13
N ASP A 251 15.10 4.17 13.27
CA ASP A 251 16.37 4.32 12.56
C ASP A 251 16.25 5.39 11.46
N LEU A 252 15.13 5.45 10.74
CA LEU A 252 14.86 6.51 9.79
C LEU A 252 14.83 7.89 10.47
N ILE A 253 14.16 8.01 11.61
CA ILE A 253 14.12 9.27 12.40
C ILE A 253 15.53 9.68 12.82
N THR A 254 16.37 8.73 13.20
CA THR A 254 17.76 8.97 13.58
C THR A 254 18.58 9.43 12.37
N ALA A 255 18.49 8.73 11.25
CA ALA A 255 19.17 9.07 10.00
C ALA A 255 18.81 10.47 9.48
N LEU A 256 17.52 10.84 9.55
CA LEU A 256 17.07 12.19 9.20
C LEU A 256 17.62 13.26 10.14
N ARG A 257 17.64 12.99 11.44
CA ARG A 257 18.12 13.93 12.49
C ARG A 257 19.63 14.16 12.40
N GLU A 258 20.38 13.12 12.10
CA GLU A 258 21.85 13.17 12.02
C GLU A 258 22.32 13.57 10.61
N GLY A 259 21.40 13.65 9.64
CA GLY A 259 21.70 14.05 8.26
C GLY A 259 22.41 12.95 7.47
N GLU A 260 22.20 11.69 7.81
CA GLU A 260 22.71 10.54 7.06
C GLU A 260 22.02 10.39 5.71
N ILE A 261 20.78 10.92 5.58
CA ILE A 261 20.05 11.06 4.31
C ILE A 261 19.44 12.46 4.19
N ALA A 262 19.22 12.91 2.95
CA ALA A 262 18.68 14.24 2.68
C ALA A 262 17.21 14.41 3.00
N GLY A 263 16.43 13.33 3.03
CA GLY A 263 15.00 13.37 3.34
C GLY A 263 14.26 12.09 2.95
N ALA A 264 12.95 12.07 3.18
CA ALA A 264 12.11 10.92 2.85
C ALA A 264 10.73 11.32 2.32
N GLY A 265 10.17 10.47 1.43
CA GLY A 265 8.78 10.54 0.95
C GLY A 265 8.05 9.26 1.33
N LEU A 266 7.03 9.38 2.18
CA LEU A 266 6.38 8.23 2.79
C LEU A 266 4.86 8.31 2.57
N ASP A 267 4.30 7.25 2.00
CA ASP A 267 2.85 7.06 1.90
C ASP A 267 2.35 6.03 2.91
N VAL A 268 3.27 5.24 3.49
CA VAL A 268 2.99 4.14 4.41
C VAL A 268 3.88 4.21 5.65
N PHE A 269 3.36 3.74 6.80
CA PHE A 269 4.00 3.86 8.10
C PHE A 269 4.01 2.53 8.86
N ALA A 270 4.92 2.39 9.84
CA ALA A 270 5.00 1.19 10.67
C ALA A 270 3.71 0.99 11.48
N GLU A 271 3.14 2.09 11.97
CA GLU A 271 1.84 2.12 12.64
C GLU A 271 0.93 3.11 11.88
N GLU A 272 -0.04 2.57 11.16
CA GLU A 272 -1.04 3.37 10.46
C GLU A 272 -2.30 3.48 11.32
N PRO A 273 -2.86 4.70 11.49
CA PRO A 273 -4.15 4.84 12.15
C PRO A 273 -5.19 4.03 11.41
N SER A 274 -5.92 3.16 12.12
CA SER A 274 -7.08 2.51 11.53
C SER A 274 -8.10 3.60 11.15
N SER A 275 -8.51 3.62 9.87
CA SER A 275 -9.60 4.48 9.42
C SER A 275 -10.89 4.00 10.09
N GLN A 276 -11.36 4.73 11.09
CA GLN A 276 -12.53 4.34 11.86
C GLN A 276 -13.65 5.33 11.58
N GLY A 277 -14.62 4.90 10.79
CA GLY A 277 -15.84 5.66 10.55
C GLY A 277 -15.60 7.08 10.00
N ASP A 278 -16.36 8.06 10.50
CA ASP A 278 -16.24 9.50 10.17
C ASP A 278 -15.09 10.21 10.88
N SER A 279 -14.40 9.54 11.80
CA SER A 279 -13.29 10.13 12.52
C SER A 279 -11.98 9.89 11.78
N PHE A 280 -11.26 10.97 11.53
CA PHE A 280 -9.87 10.90 11.10
C PHE A 280 -9.00 10.94 12.36
N PRO A 281 -8.49 9.78 12.85
CA PRO A 281 -7.66 9.77 14.04
C PRO A 281 -6.40 10.60 13.78
N PRO A 282 -5.87 11.29 14.80
CA PRO A 282 -4.64 12.03 14.64
C PRO A 282 -3.49 11.07 14.29
N PHE A 283 -2.72 11.42 13.29
CA PHE A 283 -1.46 10.75 12.99
C PHE A 283 -0.36 11.33 13.89
N GLU A 284 0.09 10.55 14.85
CA GLU A 284 1.14 10.93 15.80
C GLU A 284 2.46 10.26 15.40
N SER A 285 3.39 11.02 14.84
CA SER A 285 4.73 10.55 14.49
C SER A 285 5.73 11.70 14.55
N PRO A 286 6.96 11.48 15.07
CA PRO A 286 8.05 12.44 15.01
C PRO A 286 8.43 12.85 13.58
N LEU A 287 8.11 12.05 12.58
CA LEU A 287 8.36 12.36 11.16
C LEU A 287 7.68 13.65 10.70
N ARG A 288 6.60 14.08 11.38
CA ARG A 288 5.90 15.36 11.11
C ARG A 288 6.72 16.61 11.43
N GLU A 289 7.79 16.47 12.21
CA GLU A 289 8.62 17.58 12.64
C GLU A 289 9.75 17.92 11.64
N PHE A 290 9.93 17.10 10.60
CA PHE A 290 10.99 17.27 9.62
C PHE A 290 10.48 18.01 8.37
N ASP A 291 11.11 19.14 8.04
CA ASP A 291 10.79 19.92 6.83
C ASP A 291 11.22 19.25 5.53
N ASN A 292 12.11 18.25 5.61
CA ASN A 292 12.64 17.47 4.49
C ASN A 292 11.94 16.10 4.33
N VAL A 293 10.76 15.94 4.94
CA VAL A 293 9.94 14.74 4.81
C VAL A 293 8.59 15.10 4.18
N VAL A 294 8.16 14.32 3.19
CA VAL A 294 6.83 14.40 2.56
C VAL A 294 6.01 13.22 3.00
N LEU A 295 4.84 13.48 3.59
CA LEU A 295 3.96 12.46 4.16
C LEU A 295 2.62 12.47 3.44
N THR A 296 2.13 11.28 3.06
CA THR A 296 0.78 11.10 2.52
C THR A 296 0.11 9.91 3.24
N PRO A 297 -1.24 9.92 3.44
CA PRO A 297 -1.92 9.00 4.33
C PRO A 297 -2.39 7.71 3.63
N HIS A 298 -1.46 6.93 3.09
CA HIS A 298 -1.69 5.67 2.36
C HIS A 298 -2.71 5.84 1.21
N VAL A 299 -2.44 6.84 0.35
CA VAL A 299 -3.31 7.23 -0.76
C VAL A 299 -2.67 7.05 -2.13
N ALA A 300 -1.46 6.48 -2.20
CA ALA A 300 -0.77 6.25 -3.47
C ALA A 300 -1.60 5.43 -4.48
N TRP A 301 -2.50 4.60 -3.98
CA TRP A 301 -3.39 3.76 -4.78
C TRP A 301 -4.61 4.50 -5.36
N PHE A 302 -4.94 5.70 -4.84
CA PHE A 302 -6.26 6.29 -5.04
C PHE A 302 -6.37 7.07 -6.36
N SER A 303 -7.33 6.66 -7.16
CA SER A 303 -8.06 7.44 -8.17
C SER A 303 -9.53 7.00 -8.14
N GLU A 304 -10.43 7.74 -8.74
CA GLU A 304 -11.84 7.31 -8.88
C GLU A 304 -11.92 5.99 -9.64
N GLU A 305 -11.15 5.86 -10.71
CA GLU A 305 -11.07 4.67 -11.55
C GLU A 305 -10.53 3.46 -10.78
N ALA A 306 -9.42 3.63 -10.06
CA ALA A 306 -8.83 2.57 -9.24
C ALA A 306 -9.79 2.13 -8.12
N ASN A 307 -10.49 3.09 -7.49
CA ASN A 307 -11.47 2.79 -6.46
C ASN A 307 -12.67 2.00 -7.01
N ASP A 308 -13.16 2.35 -8.18
CA ASP A 308 -14.25 1.64 -8.84
C ASP A 308 -13.81 0.21 -9.24
N GLU A 309 -12.63 0.07 -9.82
CA GLU A 309 -12.08 -1.21 -10.28
C GLU A 309 -11.89 -2.19 -9.12
N ARG A 310 -11.27 -1.77 -8.01
CA ARG A 310 -11.06 -2.65 -6.86
C ARG A 310 -12.38 -3.14 -6.24
N ARG A 311 -13.40 -2.27 -6.18
CA ARG A 311 -14.72 -2.62 -5.65
C ARG A 311 -15.44 -3.61 -6.55
N ARG A 312 -15.41 -3.37 -7.87
CA ARG A 312 -16.03 -4.29 -8.86
C ARG A 312 -15.38 -5.66 -8.85
N THR A 313 -14.06 -5.70 -8.80
CA THR A 313 -13.30 -6.96 -8.79
C THR A 313 -13.61 -7.77 -7.53
N ALA A 314 -13.50 -7.16 -6.34
CA ALA A 314 -13.81 -7.82 -5.08
C ALA A 314 -15.28 -8.31 -5.01
N ALA A 315 -16.23 -7.47 -5.41
CA ALA A 315 -17.64 -7.85 -5.45
C ALA A 315 -17.92 -8.98 -6.45
N SER A 316 -17.21 -9.00 -7.60
CA SER A 316 -17.35 -10.06 -8.61
C SER A 316 -16.88 -11.41 -8.08
N ASP A 317 -15.77 -11.46 -7.35
CA ASP A 317 -15.28 -12.69 -6.71
C ASP A 317 -16.25 -13.19 -5.61
N VAL A 318 -16.82 -12.28 -4.82
CA VAL A 318 -17.87 -12.61 -3.87
C VAL A 318 -19.09 -13.22 -4.58
N ARG A 319 -19.56 -12.58 -5.66
CA ARG A 319 -20.69 -13.07 -6.45
C ARG A 319 -20.45 -14.49 -6.94
N ARG A 320 -19.28 -14.79 -7.52
CA ARG A 320 -18.91 -16.13 -8.02
C ARG A 320 -19.03 -17.18 -6.91
N VAL A 321 -18.48 -16.90 -5.71
CA VAL A 321 -18.54 -17.83 -4.58
C VAL A 321 -19.98 -18.02 -4.10
N LEU A 322 -20.80 -16.97 -4.09
CA LEU A 322 -22.22 -17.08 -3.74
C LEU A 322 -23.02 -17.93 -4.75
N GLU A 323 -22.66 -17.88 -6.04
CA GLU A 323 -23.23 -18.70 -7.10
C GLU A 323 -22.65 -20.14 -7.14
N GLY A 324 -21.67 -20.45 -6.28
CA GLY A 324 -21.05 -21.79 -6.16
C GLY A 324 -19.86 -22.00 -7.10
N GLU A 325 -19.30 -20.92 -7.63
CA GLU A 325 -18.11 -20.94 -8.48
C GLU A 325 -16.84 -20.64 -7.66
N VAL A 326 -15.67 -20.95 -8.21
CA VAL A 326 -14.36 -20.58 -7.67
C VAL A 326 -14.08 -19.09 -7.98
N PRO A 327 -13.57 -18.29 -7.02
CA PRO A 327 -13.20 -16.92 -7.30
C PRO A 327 -12.02 -16.81 -8.30
N GLU A 328 -11.85 -15.65 -8.92
CA GLU A 328 -10.79 -15.45 -9.93
C GLU A 328 -9.43 -15.10 -9.31
N ASN A 329 -9.44 -14.45 -8.14
CA ASN A 329 -8.22 -13.93 -7.49
C ASN A 329 -7.99 -14.54 -6.10
N PRO A 330 -8.01 -15.87 -5.91
CA PRO A 330 -7.80 -16.47 -4.61
C PRO A 330 -6.34 -16.32 -4.18
N VAL A 331 -6.12 -15.96 -2.92
CA VAL A 331 -4.79 -15.94 -2.28
C VAL A 331 -4.56 -17.13 -1.36
N ASN A 332 -5.61 -17.93 -1.12
CA ASN A 332 -5.55 -19.21 -0.42
C ASN A 332 -6.34 -20.28 -1.17
N ASP A 333 -6.24 -21.53 -0.73
CA ASP A 333 -6.95 -22.67 -1.34
C ASP A 333 -7.69 -23.45 -0.23
N PRO A 334 -8.94 -23.08 0.10
CA PRO A 334 -9.74 -23.82 1.07
C PRO A 334 -10.12 -25.20 0.51
N GLN A 335 -9.91 -26.26 1.30
CA GLN A 335 -10.16 -27.65 0.93
C GLN A 335 -11.63 -28.08 1.16
#